data_3fad799ac780b03f3182ee0b6fe1a6a8
#
_entry.id   3fad799ac780b03f3182ee0b6fe1a6a8
#
_cell.length_a   1.000
_cell.length_b   1.000
_cell.length_c   1.000
_cell.angle_alpha   90.00
_cell.angle_beta   90.00
_cell.angle_gamma   90.00
#
_symmetry.space_group_name_H-M   'P 1'
#
loop_
_entity.id
_entity.type
_entity.pdbx_description
1 polymer ?
#
loop_
_entity_poly.entity_id
_entity_poly.type
_entity_poly.pdbx_seq_one_letter_code
_entity_poly.pdbx_strand_id
1 'polypeptide(L)'
;VAWQHAQGYSSDWLDRDELRRRWPWLGPAVGALWAPRDGALDPVRLVEALLADAQRLGASVVRDRITGVVVDPNRIDGVRSAIARYTAPDVIIAAGAWSGLLDGLPRPLPVQPVRGQMVAVPWPEGAERAILYHQDAYVLARGQEAILGSTMEYAGFHPEVTPGGLARILSGLVPLCPGLIRAKVRRSWAGLRPVMPDGLPVIGGDPAMPGLWYATGHGRNGILLAGLTGRIMAQLIDKREPSQDVRLFTPERFRRATEIAE
;
A
#
# COMPACT_ATOMS: atom_id res chain seq x y z
N VAL A 1 -8.29 4.49 -24.46
CA VAL A 1 -7.34 5.44 -25.09
C VAL A 1 -7.96 6.84 -25.19
N ALA A 2 -9.05 7.02 -25.96
CA ALA A 2 -9.62 8.37 -26.19
C ALA A 2 -9.97 9.13 -24.90
N TRP A 3 -10.58 8.46 -23.92
CA TRP A 3 -10.88 9.05 -22.61
C TRP A 3 -9.61 9.48 -21.87
N GLN A 4 -8.56 8.66 -21.90
CA GLN A 4 -7.29 8.97 -21.24
C GLN A 4 -6.60 10.17 -21.89
N HIS A 5 -6.60 10.24 -23.22
CA HIS A 5 -6.08 11.40 -23.95
C HIS A 5 -6.84 12.67 -23.61
N ALA A 6 -8.18 12.60 -23.50
CA ALA A 6 -9.01 13.73 -23.08
C ALA A 6 -8.68 14.24 -21.67
N GLN A 7 -8.11 13.38 -20.81
CA GLN A 7 -7.62 13.74 -19.47
C GLN A 7 -6.12 14.11 -19.46
N GLY A 8 -5.47 14.22 -20.62
CA GLY A 8 -4.05 14.56 -20.74
C GLY A 8 -3.07 13.42 -20.47
N TYR A 9 -3.56 12.16 -20.40
CA TYR A 9 -2.69 10.99 -20.23
C TYR A 9 -2.23 10.48 -21.61
N SER A 10 -0.93 10.15 -21.69
CA SER A 10 -0.38 9.42 -22.84
C SER A 10 -0.72 7.95 -22.71
N SER A 11 -1.44 7.42 -23.67
CA SER A 11 -1.75 5.99 -23.75
C SER A 11 -1.99 5.60 -25.20
N ASP A 12 -1.54 4.41 -25.59
CA ASP A 12 -1.66 3.89 -26.93
C ASP A 12 -2.27 2.50 -26.91
N TRP A 13 -2.99 2.15 -27.97
CA TRP A 13 -3.38 0.77 -28.20
C TRP A 13 -2.32 0.07 -29.02
N LEU A 14 -1.74 -0.99 -28.46
CA LEU A 14 -0.83 -1.89 -29.17
C LEU A 14 -1.63 -3.08 -29.69
N ASP A 15 -1.53 -3.35 -30.96
CA ASP A 15 -2.12 -4.54 -31.56
C ASP A 15 -1.31 -5.80 -31.30
N ARG A 16 -1.81 -6.93 -31.78
CA ARG A 16 -1.18 -8.24 -31.59
C ARG A 16 0.22 -8.29 -32.16
N ASP A 17 0.46 -7.72 -33.32
CA ASP A 17 1.74 -7.84 -34.02
C ASP A 17 2.80 -6.97 -33.35
N GLU A 18 2.40 -5.80 -32.88
CA GLU A 18 3.26 -4.93 -32.07
C GLU A 18 3.62 -5.56 -30.73
N LEU A 19 2.66 -6.17 -30.03
CA LEU A 19 2.94 -6.90 -28.78
C LEU A 19 3.92 -8.04 -29.00
N ARG A 20 3.76 -8.84 -30.05
CA ARG A 20 4.67 -9.93 -30.38
C ARG A 20 6.08 -9.45 -30.73
N ARG A 21 6.19 -8.30 -31.36
CA ARG A 21 7.48 -7.71 -31.71
C ARG A 21 8.23 -7.19 -30.49
N ARG A 22 7.53 -6.51 -29.56
CA ARG A 22 8.15 -5.94 -28.36
C ARG A 22 8.36 -6.97 -27.26
N TRP A 23 7.40 -7.85 -27.04
CA TRP A 23 7.43 -8.85 -25.99
C TRP A 23 7.10 -10.25 -26.54
N PRO A 24 8.02 -10.88 -27.30
CA PRO A 24 7.76 -12.18 -27.93
C PRO A 24 7.54 -13.34 -26.94
N TRP A 25 7.86 -13.12 -25.66
CA TRP A 25 7.65 -14.05 -24.57
C TRP A 25 6.25 -13.96 -23.92
N LEU A 26 5.42 -13.01 -24.33
CA LEU A 26 4.04 -12.92 -23.88
C LEU A 26 3.19 -14.04 -24.49
N GLY A 27 2.16 -14.42 -23.73
CA GLY A 27 1.09 -15.27 -24.22
C GLY A 27 0.27 -14.61 -25.34
N PRO A 28 -0.63 -15.36 -25.98
CA PRO A 28 -1.47 -14.81 -27.04
C PRO A 28 -2.43 -13.73 -26.46
N ALA A 29 -2.38 -12.55 -27.06
CA ALA A 29 -3.24 -11.42 -26.76
C ALA A 29 -3.80 -10.80 -28.03
N VAL A 30 -4.98 -10.20 -27.96
CA VAL A 30 -5.57 -9.45 -29.10
C VAL A 30 -5.01 -8.03 -29.19
N GLY A 31 -4.50 -7.50 -28.10
CA GLY A 31 -3.89 -6.18 -27.97
C GLY A 31 -3.70 -5.82 -26.49
N ALA A 32 -3.13 -4.65 -26.26
CA ALA A 32 -2.95 -4.08 -24.92
C ALA A 32 -3.07 -2.56 -24.93
N LEU A 33 -3.50 -2.01 -23.80
CA LEU A 33 -3.34 -0.60 -23.52
C LEU A 33 -1.93 -0.35 -23.01
N TRP A 34 -1.18 0.49 -23.70
CA TRP A 34 0.17 0.90 -23.34
C TRP A 34 0.16 2.29 -22.69
N ALA A 35 0.72 2.39 -21.49
CA ALA A 35 0.92 3.66 -20.77
C ALA A 35 2.43 3.92 -20.63
N PRO A 36 3.05 4.65 -21.55
CA PRO A 36 4.52 4.79 -21.63
C PRO A 36 5.15 5.54 -20.47
N ARG A 37 4.34 6.28 -19.70
CA ARG A 37 4.80 7.04 -18.53
C ARG A 37 4.54 6.32 -17.20
N ASP A 38 3.92 5.15 -17.21
CA ASP A 38 3.77 4.34 -16.02
C ASP A 38 5.13 3.77 -15.60
N GLY A 39 5.33 3.70 -14.30
CA GLY A 39 6.58 3.25 -13.72
C GLY A 39 6.38 2.39 -12.49
N ALA A 40 7.43 1.72 -12.08
CA ALA A 40 7.50 0.94 -10.87
C ALA A 40 8.68 1.40 -10.02
N LEU A 41 8.48 1.39 -8.72
CA LEU A 41 9.53 1.67 -7.75
C LEU A 41 9.72 0.48 -6.79
N ASP A 42 10.87 0.44 -6.15
CA ASP A 42 11.11 -0.49 -5.06
C ASP A 42 10.59 0.12 -3.75
N PRO A 43 9.52 -0.44 -3.14
CA PRO A 43 8.93 0.14 -1.95
C PRO A 43 9.88 0.09 -0.73
N VAL A 44 10.77 -0.90 -0.65
CA VAL A 44 11.74 -1.00 0.45
C VAL A 44 12.73 0.15 0.35
N ARG A 45 13.33 0.35 -0.83
CA ARG A 45 14.27 1.47 -1.06
C ARG A 45 13.62 2.84 -0.89
N LEU A 46 12.33 2.97 -1.26
CA LEU A 46 11.60 4.21 -1.02
C LEU A 46 11.51 4.51 0.48
N VAL A 47 11.11 3.52 1.29
CA VAL A 47 11.01 3.69 2.76
C VAL A 47 12.38 3.99 3.37
N GLU A 48 13.42 3.28 2.96
CA GLU A 48 14.81 3.54 3.42
C GLU A 48 15.25 4.97 3.10
N ALA A 49 15.01 5.46 1.88
CA ALA A 49 15.36 6.81 1.46
C ALA A 49 14.58 7.87 2.25
N LEU A 50 13.27 7.68 2.45
CA LEU A 50 12.44 8.60 3.23
C LEU A 50 12.86 8.65 4.70
N LEU A 51 13.18 7.50 5.30
CA LEU A 51 13.68 7.44 6.67
C LEU A 51 15.03 8.13 6.81
N ALA A 52 15.96 7.87 5.90
CA ALA A 52 17.28 8.52 5.91
C ALA A 52 17.16 10.04 5.77
N ASP A 53 16.26 10.52 4.91
CA ASP A 53 16.03 11.96 4.74
C ASP A 53 15.37 12.58 5.97
N ALA A 54 14.37 11.90 6.56
CA ALA A 54 13.76 12.36 7.81
C ALA A 54 14.79 12.46 8.95
N GLN A 55 15.68 11.47 9.09
CA GLN A 55 16.77 11.50 10.08
C GLN A 55 17.76 12.64 9.83
N ARG A 56 18.11 12.90 8.57
CA ARG A 56 18.94 14.03 8.17
C ARG A 56 18.30 15.37 8.57
N LEU A 57 16.97 15.43 8.56
CA LEU A 57 16.18 16.60 8.98
C LEU A 57 15.90 16.65 10.50
N GLY A 58 16.49 15.74 11.29
CA GLY A 58 16.40 15.75 12.75
C GLY A 58 15.39 14.78 13.35
N ALA A 59 14.72 13.95 12.56
CA ALA A 59 13.82 12.94 13.10
C ALA A 59 14.60 11.82 13.79
N SER A 60 14.08 11.33 14.91
CA SER A 60 14.61 10.15 15.63
C SER A 60 13.79 8.92 15.29
N VAL A 61 14.47 7.80 15.01
CA VAL A 61 13.83 6.49 14.78
C VAL A 61 14.09 5.60 15.98
N VAL A 62 13.01 5.24 16.68
CA VAL A 62 13.06 4.33 17.84
C VAL A 62 12.44 3.00 17.45
N ARG A 63 13.17 1.90 17.71
CA ARG A 63 12.67 0.54 17.49
C ARG A 63 11.99 0.05 18.75
N ASP A 64 10.67 0.25 18.84
CA ASP A 64 9.85 -0.23 19.93
C ASP A 64 8.48 -0.69 19.44
N ARG A 65 7.84 -1.58 20.18
CA ARG A 65 6.50 -2.08 19.88
C ARG A 65 5.47 -1.27 20.67
N ILE A 66 4.88 -0.29 20.02
CA ILE A 66 3.80 0.49 20.62
C ILE A 66 2.54 -0.38 20.76
N THR A 67 1.96 -0.37 21.97
CA THR A 67 0.78 -1.16 22.32
C THR A 67 -0.48 -0.29 22.45
N GLY A 68 -0.34 1.01 22.64
CA GLY A 68 -1.48 1.88 22.78
C GLY A 68 -1.13 3.35 22.85
N VAL A 69 -2.17 4.17 22.78
CA VAL A 69 -2.08 5.62 23.00
C VAL A 69 -2.20 5.93 24.50
N VAL A 70 -1.65 7.07 24.89
CA VAL A 70 -1.79 7.63 26.22
C VAL A 70 -2.59 8.93 26.11
N VAL A 71 -3.64 9.02 26.88
CA VAL A 71 -4.56 10.17 26.86
C VAL A 71 -4.53 10.87 28.20
N ASP A 72 -4.56 12.19 28.18
CA ASP A 72 -4.93 13.07 29.27
C ASP A 72 -6.40 13.43 29.08
N PRO A 73 -7.21 13.79 30.09
CA PRO A 73 -8.67 13.78 30.02
C PRO A 73 -9.32 14.29 28.73
N ASN A 74 -8.69 15.22 28.01
CA ASN A 74 -9.25 15.81 26.81
C ASN A 74 -8.31 15.90 25.60
N ARG A 75 -7.15 15.22 25.62
CA ARG A 75 -6.19 15.25 24.50
C ARG A 75 -5.28 14.06 24.52
N ILE A 76 -4.63 13.81 23.40
CA ILE A 76 -3.50 12.87 23.34
C ILE A 76 -2.33 13.41 24.20
N ASP A 77 -1.62 12.52 24.86
CA ASP A 77 -0.38 12.84 25.58
C ASP A 77 0.82 12.07 25.03
N GLY A 78 0.57 11.03 24.24
CA GLY A 78 1.64 10.24 23.62
C GLY A 78 1.24 8.81 23.34
N VAL A 79 2.25 7.93 23.34
CA VAL A 79 2.09 6.50 23.12
C VAL A 79 2.85 5.70 24.18
N ARG A 80 2.48 4.43 24.37
CA ARG A 80 3.15 3.50 25.29
C ARG A 80 3.51 2.20 24.61
N SER A 81 4.61 1.63 25.07
CA SER A 81 5.02 0.25 24.84
C SER A 81 4.97 -0.55 26.14
N ALA A 82 5.48 -1.78 26.14
CA ALA A 82 5.63 -2.58 27.35
C ALA A 82 6.71 -2.04 28.30
N ILE A 83 7.65 -1.24 27.79
CA ILE A 83 8.87 -0.81 28.53
C ILE A 83 9.04 0.70 28.61
N ALA A 84 8.30 1.48 27.82
CA ALA A 84 8.48 2.92 27.74
C ALA A 84 7.17 3.67 27.47
N ARG A 85 7.18 4.98 27.80
CA ARG A 85 6.19 5.96 27.40
C ARG A 85 6.89 7.05 26.61
N TYR A 86 6.30 7.45 25.49
CA TYR A 86 6.77 8.52 24.64
C TYR A 86 5.71 9.63 24.62
N THR A 87 6.08 10.82 25.07
CA THR A 87 5.15 11.96 25.15
C THR A 87 5.30 12.86 23.93
N ALA A 88 4.19 13.28 23.37
CA ALA A 88 4.15 14.22 22.25
C ALA A 88 2.78 14.89 22.20
N PRO A 89 2.72 16.19 21.80
CA PRO A 89 1.45 16.92 21.65
C PRO A 89 0.62 16.41 20.47
N ASP A 90 1.27 15.83 19.46
CA ASP A 90 0.65 15.24 18.29
C ASP A 90 1.17 13.81 18.06
N VAL A 91 0.27 12.89 17.83
CA VAL A 91 0.54 11.46 17.56
C VAL A 91 -0.15 11.04 16.28
N ILE A 92 0.60 10.51 15.32
CA ILE A 92 0.07 10.00 14.05
C ILE A 92 0.05 8.48 14.09
N ILE A 93 -1.13 7.88 13.98
CA ILE A 93 -1.28 6.43 13.83
C ILE A 93 -1.09 6.06 12.36
N ALA A 94 0.09 5.54 12.05
CA ALA A 94 0.48 5.08 10.72
C ALA A 94 0.93 3.59 10.75
N ALA A 95 0.32 2.79 11.64
CA ALA A 95 0.72 1.42 11.92
C ALA A 95 0.18 0.37 10.92
N GLY A 96 -0.28 0.80 9.74
CA GLY A 96 -0.75 -0.10 8.68
C GLY A 96 -1.85 -1.05 9.18
N ALA A 97 -1.70 -2.34 8.92
CA ALA A 97 -2.69 -3.35 9.30
C ALA A 97 -2.89 -3.46 10.83
N TRP A 98 -1.93 -3.00 11.62
CA TRP A 98 -1.98 -3.05 13.10
C TRP A 98 -2.58 -1.78 13.72
N SER A 99 -2.98 -0.79 12.92
CA SER A 99 -3.52 0.48 13.45
C SER A 99 -4.74 0.28 14.35
N GLY A 100 -5.59 -0.69 14.06
CA GLY A 100 -6.79 -0.99 14.85
C GLY A 100 -6.53 -1.81 16.14
N LEU A 101 -5.29 -2.26 16.37
CA LEU A 101 -4.93 -3.05 17.55
C LEU A 101 -4.36 -2.22 18.70
N LEU A 102 -4.22 -0.91 18.52
CA LEU A 102 -3.70 -0.02 19.56
C LEU A 102 -4.76 0.21 20.63
N ASP A 103 -4.40 -0.02 21.89
CA ASP A 103 -5.27 0.26 23.03
C ASP A 103 -5.51 1.78 23.20
N GLY A 104 -6.66 2.13 23.75
CA GLY A 104 -6.98 3.50 24.13
C GLY A 104 -7.38 4.43 22.99
N LEU A 105 -7.61 3.91 21.80
CA LEU A 105 -8.19 4.71 20.69
C LEU A 105 -9.62 5.14 21.03
N PRO A 106 -10.00 6.40 20.79
CA PRO A 106 -11.33 6.93 21.13
C PRO A 106 -12.44 6.39 20.24
N ARG A 107 -12.08 5.75 19.14
CA ARG A 107 -13.00 5.10 18.19
C ARG A 107 -12.41 3.83 17.62
N PRO A 108 -13.22 2.87 17.19
CA PRO A 108 -12.73 1.69 16.50
C PRO A 108 -12.11 2.10 15.15
N LEU A 109 -10.98 1.50 14.83
CA LEU A 109 -10.41 1.52 13.48
C LEU A 109 -10.54 0.10 12.90
N PRO A 110 -11.57 -0.17 12.10
CA PRO A 110 -11.85 -1.52 11.60
C PRO A 110 -10.91 -1.91 10.44
N VAL A 111 -9.62 -1.68 10.61
CA VAL A 111 -8.58 -2.05 9.65
C VAL A 111 -8.48 -3.56 9.58
N GLN A 112 -8.63 -4.11 8.39
CA GLN A 112 -8.50 -5.54 8.13
C GLN A 112 -7.16 -5.84 7.46
N PRO A 113 -6.37 -6.80 7.99
CA PRO A 113 -5.18 -7.29 7.33
C PRO A 113 -5.56 -8.16 6.14
N VAL A 114 -5.19 -7.73 4.94
CA VAL A 114 -5.39 -8.52 3.72
C VAL A 114 -4.05 -8.97 3.19
N ARG A 115 -3.80 -10.29 3.25
CA ARG A 115 -2.56 -10.89 2.80
C ARG A 115 -2.43 -10.83 1.29
N GLY A 116 -1.25 -10.40 0.81
CA GLY A 116 -0.83 -10.50 -0.57
C GLY A 116 0.46 -11.27 -0.68
N GLN A 117 0.46 -12.38 -1.40
CA GLN A 117 1.65 -13.17 -1.68
C GLN A 117 2.25 -12.76 -3.02
N MET A 118 3.56 -12.88 -3.14
CA MET A 118 4.33 -12.52 -4.32
C MET A 118 5.48 -13.50 -4.53
N VAL A 119 5.90 -13.64 -5.79
CA VAL A 119 7.02 -14.49 -6.21
C VAL A 119 7.96 -13.66 -7.07
N ALA A 120 9.27 -13.88 -6.94
CA ALA A 120 10.27 -13.34 -7.83
C ALA A 120 10.95 -14.46 -8.61
N VAL A 121 11.05 -14.25 -9.91
CA VAL A 121 11.80 -15.09 -10.86
C VAL A 121 12.75 -14.21 -11.67
N PRO A 122 13.75 -14.75 -12.41
CA PRO A 122 14.54 -13.94 -13.32
C PRO A 122 13.67 -13.26 -14.38
N TRP A 123 13.97 -11.98 -14.67
CA TRP A 123 13.40 -11.33 -15.85
C TRP A 123 13.95 -12.01 -17.11
N PRO A 124 13.14 -12.23 -18.17
CA PRO A 124 13.63 -12.84 -19.40
C PRO A 124 14.81 -12.06 -19.98
N GLU A 125 15.88 -12.75 -20.34
CA GLU A 125 17.08 -12.14 -20.87
C GLU A 125 16.80 -11.41 -22.20
N GLY A 126 17.35 -10.21 -22.35
CA GLY A 126 17.14 -9.37 -23.53
C GLY A 126 15.72 -8.79 -23.70
N ALA A 127 14.77 -9.15 -22.84
CA ALA A 127 13.39 -8.67 -22.94
C ALA A 127 13.26 -7.20 -22.53
N GLU A 128 12.49 -6.42 -23.30
CA GLU A 128 12.10 -5.06 -22.92
C GLU A 128 11.35 -5.09 -21.60
N ARG A 129 11.70 -4.17 -20.69
CA ARG A 129 11.07 -4.10 -19.36
C ARG A 129 9.70 -3.50 -19.44
N ALA A 130 8.76 -4.11 -18.72
CA ALA A 130 7.38 -3.63 -18.68
C ALA A 130 6.73 -3.97 -17.34
N ILE A 131 5.61 -3.32 -17.08
CA ILE A 131 4.60 -3.71 -16.10
C ILE A 131 3.44 -4.28 -16.92
N LEU A 132 3.08 -5.51 -16.65
CA LEU A 132 2.03 -6.23 -17.36
C LEU A 132 0.91 -6.57 -16.40
N TYR A 133 -0.31 -6.18 -16.75
CA TYR A 133 -1.51 -6.54 -16.00
C TYR A 133 -2.44 -7.38 -16.87
N HIS A 134 -2.98 -8.43 -16.27
CA HIS A 134 -4.02 -9.25 -16.88
C HIS A 134 -4.95 -9.77 -15.80
N GLN A 135 -6.22 -9.38 -15.83
CA GLN A 135 -7.20 -9.72 -14.79
C GLN A 135 -6.64 -9.38 -13.38
N ASP A 136 -6.47 -10.37 -12.52
CA ASP A 136 -5.98 -10.20 -11.14
C ASP A 136 -4.48 -10.46 -10.97
N ALA A 137 -3.77 -10.73 -12.07
CA ALA A 137 -2.34 -11.02 -12.05
C ALA A 137 -1.52 -9.91 -12.70
N TYR A 138 -0.29 -9.74 -12.23
CA TYR A 138 0.67 -8.83 -12.85
C TYR A 138 2.09 -9.42 -12.86
N VAL A 139 2.86 -8.93 -13.83
CA VAL A 139 4.31 -9.12 -13.90
C VAL A 139 4.95 -7.75 -13.90
N LEU A 140 5.89 -7.54 -13.01
CA LEU A 140 6.58 -6.27 -12.83
C LEU A 140 8.08 -6.46 -12.94
N ALA A 141 8.73 -5.79 -13.90
CA ALA A 141 10.19 -5.77 -14.01
C ALA A 141 10.82 -4.92 -12.88
N ARG A 142 11.67 -5.54 -12.04
CA ARG A 142 12.41 -4.85 -10.99
C ARG A 142 13.86 -5.35 -10.93
N GLY A 143 14.82 -4.51 -11.31
CA GLY A 143 16.21 -4.96 -11.48
C GLY A 143 16.30 -6.12 -12.47
N GLN A 144 16.88 -7.23 -12.06
CA GLN A 144 16.98 -8.46 -12.85
C GLN A 144 15.86 -9.48 -12.53
N GLU A 145 14.79 -9.03 -11.88
CA GLU A 145 13.70 -9.89 -11.46
C GLU A 145 12.38 -9.49 -12.14
N ALA A 146 11.58 -10.49 -12.44
CA ALA A 146 10.15 -10.38 -12.65
C ALA A 146 9.45 -10.63 -11.30
N ILE A 147 8.74 -9.64 -10.80
CA ILE A 147 7.89 -9.79 -9.62
C ILE A 147 6.50 -10.19 -10.10
N LEU A 148 6.06 -11.35 -9.65
CA LEU A 148 4.78 -11.95 -9.99
C LEU A 148 3.82 -11.79 -8.82
N GLY A 149 2.64 -11.28 -9.05
CA GLY A 149 1.66 -11.03 -8.00
C GLY A 149 0.25 -10.79 -8.55
N SER A 150 -0.67 -10.66 -7.63
CA SER A 150 -0.59 -10.93 -6.21
C SER A 150 -1.89 -11.57 -5.74
N THR A 151 -1.85 -12.26 -4.61
CA THR A 151 -3.10 -12.73 -3.99
C THR A 151 -3.79 -11.61 -3.21
N MET A 152 -5.08 -11.81 -2.91
CA MET A 152 -5.90 -11.04 -1.99
C MET A 152 -6.62 -12.02 -1.07
N GLU A 153 -6.15 -12.11 0.20
CA GLU A 153 -6.59 -13.17 1.12
C GLU A 153 -6.91 -12.59 2.51
N TYR A 154 -8.09 -12.88 3.00
CA TYR A 154 -8.51 -12.54 4.37
C TYR A 154 -8.00 -13.63 5.32
N ALA A 155 -6.71 -13.61 5.63
CA ALA A 155 -6.01 -14.61 6.43
C ALA A 155 -5.63 -14.11 7.82
N GLY A 156 -6.23 -13.01 8.31
CA GLY A 156 -5.82 -12.37 9.56
C GLY A 156 -4.36 -11.89 9.52
N PHE A 157 -3.71 -11.90 10.67
CA PHE A 157 -2.31 -11.44 10.82
C PHE A 157 -1.29 -12.54 10.49
N HIS A 158 -1.55 -13.37 9.48
CA HIS A 158 -0.70 -14.47 9.04
C HIS A 158 -0.01 -14.14 7.70
N PRO A 159 1.22 -13.54 7.72
CA PRO A 159 1.94 -13.12 6.52
C PRO A 159 2.76 -14.25 5.87
N GLU A 160 2.37 -15.51 6.11
CA GLU A 160 3.07 -16.67 5.55
C GLU A 160 2.74 -16.88 4.07
N VAL A 161 3.74 -17.33 3.33
CA VAL A 161 3.55 -17.82 1.96
C VAL A 161 3.02 -19.24 2.00
N THR A 162 2.01 -19.52 1.17
CA THR A 162 1.37 -20.84 1.11
C THR A 162 1.46 -21.43 -0.29
N PRO A 163 1.53 -22.77 -0.44
CA PRO A 163 1.51 -23.43 -1.76
C PRO A 163 0.28 -23.03 -2.59
N GLY A 164 -0.91 -22.92 -1.96
CA GLY A 164 -2.13 -22.51 -2.63
C GLY A 164 -2.08 -21.08 -3.17
N GLY A 165 -1.48 -20.15 -2.43
CA GLY A 165 -1.27 -18.77 -2.88
C GLY A 165 -0.29 -18.70 -4.07
N LEU A 166 0.81 -19.43 -4.00
CA LEU A 166 1.76 -19.53 -5.12
C LEU A 166 1.11 -20.15 -6.36
N ALA A 167 0.35 -21.23 -6.20
CA ALA A 167 -0.36 -21.86 -7.30
C ALA A 167 -1.35 -20.89 -7.97
N ARG A 168 -2.08 -20.08 -7.18
CA ARG A 168 -3.00 -19.06 -7.71
C ARG A 168 -2.27 -17.99 -8.51
N ILE A 169 -1.14 -17.47 -8.04
CA ILE A 169 -0.32 -16.50 -8.79
C ILE A 169 0.14 -17.11 -10.10
N LEU A 170 0.70 -18.32 -10.07
CA LEU A 170 1.25 -18.97 -11.24
C LEU A 170 0.16 -19.30 -12.27
N SER A 171 -0.99 -19.82 -11.85
CA SER A 171 -2.11 -20.11 -12.76
C SER A 171 -2.68 -18.84 -13.41
N GLY A 172 -2.77 -17.72 -12.70
CA GLY A 172 -3.18 -16.43 -13.27
C GLY A 172 -2.19 -15.87 -14.30
N LEU A 173 -0.92 -16.27 -14.22
CA LEU A 173 0.14 -15.77 -15.10
C LEU A 173 0.41 -16.65 -16.32
N VAL A 174 -0.04 -17.91 -16.32
CA VAL A 174 0.15 -18.82 -17.47
C VAL A 174 -0.40 -18.24 -18.77
N PRO A 175 -1.60 -17.64 -18.81
CA PRO A 175 -2.10 -17.02 -20.03
C PRO A 175 -1.27 -15.82 -20.48
N LEU A 176 -0.77 -15.03 -19.52
CA LEU A 176 -0.03 -13.81 -19.81
C LEU A 176 1.42 -14.08 -20.20
N CYS A 177 2.10 -14.95 -19.47
CA CYS A 177 3.54 -15.19 -19.59
C CYS A 177 3.87 -16.68 -19.46
N PRO A 178 3.48 -17.52 -20.41
CA PRO A 178 3.61 -18.99 -20.29
C PRO A 178 5.06 -19.45 -20.06
N GLY A 179 6.04 -18.72 -20.57
CA GLY A 179 7.46 -19.03 -20.37
C GLY A 179 7.96 -18.87 -18.93
N LEU A 180 7.36 -17.96 -18.16
CA LEU A 180 7.78 -17.69 -16.78
C LEU A 180 7.43 -18.82 -15.81
N ILE A 181 6.48 -19.69 -16.14
CA ILE A 181 6.13 -20.83 -15.28
C ILE A 181 7.27 -21.82 -15.10
N ARG A 182 8.20 -21.86 -16.06
CA ARG A 182 9.40 -22.72 -16.02
C ARG A 182 10.61 -22.02 -15.40
N ALA A 183 10.49 -20.75 -15.05
CA ALA A 183 11.58 -19.98 -14.47
C ALA A 183 11.86 -20.44 -13.03
N LYS A 184 13.14 -20.41 -12.64
CA LYS A 184 13.55 -20.77 -11.29
C LYS A 184 13.05 -19.70 -10.30
N VAL A 185 12.28 -20.10 -9.28
CA VAL A 185 11.88 -19.21 -8.19
C VAL A 185 13.13 -18.76 -7.44
N ARG A 186 13.32 -17.44 -7.32
CA ARG A 186 14.40 -16.83 -6.53
C ARG A 186 13.99 -16.63 -5.08
N ARG A 187 12.79 -16.11 -4.88
CA ARG A 187 12.22 -15.87 -3.55
C ARG A 187 10.69 -15.71 -3.64
N SER A 188 10.05 -15.90 -2.50
CA SER A 188 8.63 -15.58 -2.31
C SER A 188 8.45 -14.88 -0.98
N TRP A 189 7.43 -14.04 -0.88
CA TRP A 189 7.10 -13.34 0.36
C TRP A 189 5.62 -12.99 0.39
N ALA A 190 5.14 -12.60 1.57
CA ALA A 190 3.81 -12.05 1.74
C ALA A 190 3.86 -10.79 2.61
N GLY A 191 2.84 -9.96 2.47
CA GLY A 191 2.64 -8.77 3.28
C GLY A 191 1.17 -8.57 3.60
N LEU A 192 0.87 -7.76 4.60
CA LEU A 192 -0.48 -7.45 5.04
C LEU A 192 -0.86 -6.03 4.61
N ARG A 193 -1.85 -5.93 3.74
CA ARG A 193 -2.41 -4.64 3.34
C ARG A 193 -3.41 -4.16 4.39
N PRO A 194 -3.35 -2.90 4.82
CA PRO A 194 -4.36 -2.31 5.68
C PRO A 194 -5.60 -1.95 4.87
N VAL A 195 -6.63 -2.76 4.91
CA VAL A 195 -7.87 -2.52 4.16
C VAL A 195 -8.96 -2.08 5.11
N MET A 196 -9.63 -0.98 4.77
CA MET A 196 -10.83 -0.53 5.48
C MET A 196 -12.07 -1.17 4.86
N PRO A 197 -13.15 -1.40 5.64
CA PRO A 197 -14.37 -2.01 5.12
C PRO A 197 -15.02 -1.25 3.96
N ASP A 198 -14.89 0.07 3.94
CA ASP A 198 -15.39 0.96 2.90
C ASP A 198 -14.38 1.17 1.74
N GLY A 199 -13.19 0.58 1.83
CA GLY A 199 -12.14 0.71 0.82
C GLY A 199 -11.40 2.05 0.81
N LEU A 200 -11.75 3.00 1.70
CA LEU A 200 -11.16 4.33 1.76
C LEU A 200 -10.14 4.43 2.92
N PRO A 201 -8.99 5.10 2.74
CA PRO A 201 -8.05 5.32 3.83
C PRO A 201 -8.64 6.23 4.92
N VAL A 202 -8.02 6.21 6.11
CA VAL A 202 -8.30 7.17 7.18
C VAL A 202 -7.17 8.18 7.21
N ILE A 203 -7.50 9.46 6.94
CA ILE A 203 -6.56 10.57 6.88
C ILE A 203 -7.16 11.77 7.61
N GLY A 204 -6.51 12.23 8.68
CA GLY A 204 -6.95 13.39 9.43
C GLY A 204 -6.89 13.23 10.94
N GLY A 205 -7.27 14.30 11.66
CA GLY A 205 -7.33 14.34 13.10
C GLY A 205 -8.57 13.66 13.68
N ASP A 206 -8.47 13.14 14.88
CA ASP A 206 -9.63 12.65 15.61
C ASP A 206 -10.42 13.85 16.19
N PRO A 207 -11.70 14.02 15.84
CA PRO A 207 -12.49 15.18 16.29
C PRO A 207 -12.73 15.18 17.80
N ALA A 208 -12.62 14.02 18.43
CA ALA A 208 -12.86 13.85 19.86
C ALA A 208 -11.57 13.77 20.70
N MET A 209 -10.41 13.73 20.06
CA MET A 209 -9.12 13.58 20.72
C MET A 209 -8.10 14.52 20.07
N PRO A 210 -8.04 15.78 20.48
CA PRO A 210 -7.04 16.73 19.97
C PRO A 210 -5.63 16.19 20.05
N GLY A 211 -4.88 16.36 18.95
CA GLY A 211 -3.51 15.86 18.79
C GLY A 211 -3.41 14.41 18.33
N LEU A 212 -4.51 13.65 18.23
CA LEU A 212 -4.50 12.31 17.64
C LEU A 212 -4.86 12.38 16.16
N TRP A 213 -4.00 11.79 15.32
CA TRP A 213 -4.10 11.81 13.86
C TRP A 213 -4.00 10.40 13.28
N TYR A 214 -4.58 10.20 12.11
CA TYR A 214 -4.55 8.92 11.40
C TYR A 214 -4.04 9.08 9.98
N ALA A 215 -3.18 8.15 9.56
CA ALA A 215 -2.69 8.00 8.19
C ALA A 215 -2.56 6.49 7.88
N THR A 216 -3.70 5.81 7.69
CA THR A 216 -3.75 4.34 7.57
C THR A 216 -4.88 3.88 6.64
N GLY A 217 -4.99 2.59 6.41
CA GLY A 217 -6.13 2.01 5.69
C GLY A 217 -6.06 2.11 4.16
N HIS A 218 -4.91 2.43 3.57
CA HIS A 218 -4.74 2.68 2.13
C HIS A 218 -4.88 1.45 1.22
N GLY A 219 -5.03 0.25 1.78
CA GLY A 219 -5.16 -0.98 1.02
C GLY A 219 -3.99 -1.22 0.06
N ARG A 220 -4.30 -1.41 -1.22
CA ARG A 220 -3.30 -1.62 -2.28
C ARG A 220 -2.63 -0.34 -2.80
N ASN A 221 -3.16 0.83 -2.45
CA ASN A 221 -2.72 2.11 -2.99
C ASN A 221 -1.74 2.87 -2.06
N GLY A 222 -1.31 2.26 -0.96
CA GLY A 222 -0.52 2.94 0.07
C GLY A 222 0.80 3.54 -0.45
N ILE A 223 1.54 2.82 -1.27
CA ILE A 223 2.79 3.32 -1.85
C ILE A 223 2.50 4.46 -2.85
N LEU A 224 1.50 4.29 -3.70
CA LEU A 224 1.10 5.31 -4.68
C LEU A 224 0.72 6.63 -4.00
N LEU A 225 0.01 6.55 -2.89
CA LEU A 225 -0.52 7.71 -2.18
C LEU A 225 0.42 8.23 -1.06
N ALA A 226 1.54 7.57 -0.78
CA ALA A 226 2.39 7.89 0.38
C ALA A 226 2.83 9.36 0.42
N GLY A 227 3.34 9.89 -0.69
CA GLY A 227 3.80 11.29 -0.77
C GLY A 227 2.68 12.30 -0.60
N LEU A 228 1.51 12.04 -1.20
CA LEU A 228 0.34 12.90 -1.06
C LEU A 228 -0.21 12.86 0.37
N THR A 229 -0.33 11.67 0.96
CA THR A 229 -0.77 11.50 2.35
C THR A 229 0.15 12.22 3.33
N GLY A 230 1.46 12.07 3.17
CA GLY A 230 2.43 12.78 4.02
C GLY A 230 2.29 14.30 3.93
N ARG A 231 2.13 14.84 2.70
CA ARG A 231 1.90 16.27 2.49
C ARG A 231 0.61 16.75 3.16
N ILE A 232 -0.49 16.03 2.95
CA ILE A 232 -1.79 16.36 3.56
C ILE A 232 -1.69 16.35 5.08
N MET A 233 -1.07 15.31 5.67
CA MET A 233 -0.89 15.22 7.11
C MET A 233 -0.10 16.40 7.67
N ALA A 234 1.00 16.78 7.03
CA ALA A 234 1.78 17.95 7.44
C ALA A 234 0.95 19.24 7.36
N GLN A 235 0.15 19.43 6.30
CA GLN A 235 -0.72 20.60 6.17
C GLN A 235 -1.78 20.66 7.28
N LEU A 236 -2.43 19.54 7.59
CA LEU A 236 -3.46 19.46 8.62
C LEU A 236 -2.89 19.75 10.02
N ILE A 237 -1.73 19.16 10.36
CA ILE A 237 -1.06 19.37 11.65
C ILE A 237 -0.63 20.83 11.80
N ASP A 238 -0.11 21.42 10.72
CA ASP A 238 0.25 22.86 10.67
C ASP A 238 -0.99 23.79 10.59
N LYS A 239 -2.20 23.27 10.65
CA LYS A 239 -3.47 24.02 10.51
C LYS A 239 -3.57 24.79 9.19
N ARG A 240 -2.96 24.27 8.13
CA ARG A 240 -3.07 24.77 6.76
C ARG A 240 -4.16 24.00 6.02
N GLU A 241 -4.75 24.64 5.03
CA GLU A 241 -5.71 23.96 4.15
C GLU A 241 -5.03 22.82 3.38
N PRO A 242 -5.60 21.62 3.39
CA PRO A 242 -5.01 20.48 2.67
C PRO A 242 -5.11 20.67 1.17
N SER A 243 -4.08 20.23 0.46
CA SER A 243 -3.96 20.36 -1.00
C SER A 243 -5.00 19.55 -1.79
N GLN A 244 -5.76 18.71 -1.12
CA GLN A 244 -6.87 17.91 -1.66
C GLN A 244 -8.00 17.84 -0.63
N ASP A 245 -9.22 17.71 -1.10
CA ASP A 245 -10.38 17.47 -0.23
C ASP A 245 -10.27 16.10 0.45
N VAL A 246 -10.22 16.10 1.77
CA VAL A 246 -10.10 14.90 2.59
C VAL A 246 -11.34 14.55 3.40
N ARG A 247 -12.46 15.24 3.20
CA ARG A 247 -13.69 15.07 4.01
C ARG A 247 -14.21 13.64 4.01
N LEU A 248 -14.08 12.92 2.91
CA LEU A 248 -14.46 11.50 2.82
C LEU A 248 -13.49 10.54 3.54
N PHE A 249 -12.31 11.01 3.92
CA PHE A 249 -11.26 10.18 4.53
C PHE A 249 -11.13 10.41 6.03
N THR A 250 -11.93 11.31 6.61
CA THR A 250 -11.85 11.62 8.04
C THR A 250 -12.29 10.44 8.91
N PRO A 251 -11.75 10.31 10.14
CA PRO A 251 -12.12 9.24 11.05
C PRO A 251 -13.56 9.34 11.58
N GLU A 252 -14.22 10.49 11.42
CA GLU A 252 -15.62 10.74 11.86
C GLU A 252 -16.62 9.75 11.27
N ARG A 253 -16.34 9.17 10.10
CA ARG A 253 -17.22 8.19 9.47
C ARG A 253 -17.30 6.86 10.24
N PHE A 254 -16.42 6.65 11.23
CA PHE A 254 -16.50 5.52 12.16
C PHE A 254 -17.05 6.00 13.50
N ARG A 255 -18.12 5.37 13.96
CA ARG A 255 -18.80 5.74 15.22
C ARG A 255 -17.89 5.49 16.42
N ARG A 256 -18.07 6.27 17.47
CA ARG A 256 -17.45 6.02 18.77
C ARG A 256 -17.97 4.72 19.37
N ALA A 257 -17.16 4.05 20.19
CA ALA A 257 -17.55 2.84 20.90
C ALA A 257 -18.80 3.06 21.81
N THR A 258 -19.01 4.28 22.28
CA THR A 258 -20.18 4.68 23.11
C THR A 258 -21.49 4.86 22.33
N GLU A 259 -21.44 5.02 21.00
CA GLU A 259 -22.64 5.20 20.15
C GLU A 259 -23.19 3.87 19.61
N ILE A 260 -22.53 2.74 19.91
CA ILE A 260 -22.94 1.40 19.47
C ILE A 260 -23.81 0.70 20.54
N ALA A 261 -23.97 1.30 21.72
CA ALA A 261 -24.69 0.73 22.87
C ALA A 261 -26.11 1.29 23.07
N GLU A 262 -26.64 2.10 22.14
CA GLU A 262 -28.04 2.52 22.04
C GLU A 262 -28.68 1.87 20.78
#